data_36debf20fa31725d1b8a201947846eb7
#
_entry.id   36debf20fa31725d1b8a201947846eb7
#
_cell.length_a   1.000
_cell.length_b   1.000
_cell.length_c   1.000
_cell.angle_alpha   90.00
_cell.angle_beta   90.00
_cell.angle_gamma   90.00
#
_symmetry.space_group_name_H-M   'P 1'
#
loop_
_entity.id
_entity.type
_entity.pdbx_description
1 polymer ?
#
loop_
_entity_poly.entity_id
_entity_poly.type
_entity_poly.pdbx_seq_one_letter_code
_entity_poly.pdbx_strand_id
1 'polypeptide(L)' 'MHLVVDIGNTDIVCGFYTSEGWQVHLRTPTHQPWTAIRLEHWIQKELTEKGFENIVVESVLISSVVPPVLIQIQKGLTF' A
#
# COMPACT_ATOMS: atom_id res chain seq x y z
N MET A 1 -6.33 11.10 3.46
CA MET A 1 -6.58 9.65 3.55
C MET A 1 -5.51 8.97 4.36
N HIS A 2 -5.88 7.91 5.02
CA HIS A 2 -4.97 7.02 5.74
C HIS A 2 -4.77 5.75 4.95
N LEU A 3 -3.52 5.32 4.82
CA LEU A 3 -3.16 4.09 4.11
C LEU A 3 -2.85 2.99 5.12
N VAL A 4 -3.47 1.84 4.95
CA VAL A 4 -3.15 0.61 5.68
C VAL A 4 -2.58 -0.39 4.68
N VAL A 5 -1.38 -0.90 4.95
CA VAL A 5 -0.73 -1.94 4.14
C VAL A 5 -0.63 -3.21 4.97
N ASP A 6 -1.29 -4.26 4.52
CA ASP A 6 -1.26 -5.57 5.16
C ASP A 6 -0.51 -6.55 4.27
N ILE A 7 0.67 -6.98 4.72
CA ILE A 7 1.54 -7.88 3.97
C ILE A 7 1.33 -9.30 4.48
N GLY A 8 0.50 -10.05 3.75
CA GLY A 8 0.23 -11.46 4.03
C GLY A 8 1.20 -12.39 3.32
N ASN A 9 1.12 -13.68 3.61
CA ASN A 9 1.96 -14.70 2.96
C ASN A 9 1.67 -14.82 1.46
N THR A 10 0.44 -14.59 1.06
CA THR A 10 0.00 -14.73 -0.34
C THR A 10 -0.14 -13.37 -1.03
N ASP A 11 -0.79 -12.43 -0.37
CA ASP A 11 -1.12 -11.13 -0.96
C ASP A 11 -0.73 -9.97 -0.07
N ILE A 12 -0.39 -8.84 -0.69
CA ILE A 12 -0.34 -7.53 -0.07
C ILE A 12 -1.69 -6.86 -0.34
N VAL A 13 -2.35 -6.40 0.70
CA VAL A 13 -3.61 -5.67 0.62
C VAL A 13 -3.37 -4.24 1.11
N CYS A 14 -3.75 -3.27 0.30
CA CYS A 14 -3.69 -1.86 0.66
C CYS A 14 -5.11 -1.31 0.77
N GLY A 15 -5.42 -0.66 1.87
CA GLY A 15 -6.70 -0.01 2.09
C GLY A 15 -6.50 1.48 2.36
N PHE A 16 -7.34 2.30 1.76
CA PHE A 16 -7.36 3.74 2.01
C PHE A 16 -8.66 4.11 2.68
N TYR A 17 -8.58 4.83 3.81
CA TYR A 17 -9.80 5.26 4.48
C TYR A 17 -9.74 6.71 4.93
N THR A 18 -10.93 7.26 5.12
CA THR A 18 -11.16 8.60 5.67
C THR A 18 -12.17 8.47 6.81
N SER A 19 -12.55 9.57 7.41
CA SER A 19 -13.65 9.61 8.41
C SER A 19 -14.97 9.05 7.86
N GLU A 20 -15.13 8.99 6.56
CA GLU A 20 -16.32 8.43 5.89
C GLU A 20 -16.24 6.93 5.64
N GLY A 21 -15.13 6.30 6.02
CA GLY A 21 -14.91 4.86 5.88
C GLY A 21 -13.88 4.52 4.80
N TRP A 22 -13.88 3.24 4.40
CA TRP A 22 -12.97 2.74 3.39
C TRP A 22 -13.34 3.28 2.01
N GLN A 23 -12.36 3.85 1.31
CA GLN A 23 -12.57 4.45 0.00
C GLN A 23 -12.14 3.52 -1.13
N VAL A 24 -11.06 2.78 -0.93
CA VAL A 24 -10.53 1.88 -1.96
C VAL A 24 -9.69 0.78 -1.32
N HIS A 25 -9.74 -0.41 -1.90
CA HIS A 25 -8.88 -1.55 -1.55
C HIS A 25 -8.12 -2.00 -2.79
N LEU A 26 -6.83 -2.28 -2.62
CA LEU A 26 -5.95 -2.79 -3.66
C LEU A 26 -5.32 -4.10 -3.17
N ARG A 27 -5.08 -5.03 -4.09
CA ARG A 27 -4.49 -6.33 -3.78
C ARG A 27 -3.47 -6.71 -4.85
N THR A 28 -2.33 -7.26 -4.42
CA THR A 28 -1.29 -7.76 -5.31
C THR A 28 -0.58 -8.94 -4.66
N PRO A 29 -0.03 -9.89 -5.45
CA PRO A 29 0.73 -10.99 -4.88
C PRO A 29 1.94 -10.52 -4.08
N THR A 30 2.19 -11.16 -2.93
CA THR A 30 3.34 -10.85 -2.07
C THR A 30 4.66 -11.33 -2.69
N HIS A 31 4.65 -12.49 -3.35
CA HIS A 31 5.85 -13.13 -3.87
C HIS A 31 6.32 -12.50 -5.18
N GLN A 32 6.88 -11.31 -5.07
CA GLN A 32 7.51 -10.53 -6.12
C GLN A 32 8.69 -9.79 -5.51
N PRO A 33 9.66 -9.32 -6.31
CA PRO A 33 10.78 -8.54 -5.78
C PRO A 33 10.34 -7.12 -5.41
N TRP A 34 9.56 -7.00 -4.34
CA TRP A 34 9.07 -5.71 -3.86
C TRP A 34 10.18 -4.85 -3.29
N THR A 35 10.16 -3.58 -3.68
CA THR A 35 10.86 -2.48 -3.02
C THR A 35 9.83 -1.42 -2.67
N ALA A 36 10.19 -0.48 -1.80
CA ALA A 36 9.29 0.62 -1.45
C ALA A 36 8.87 1.41 -2.70
N ILE A 37 9.82 1.68 -3.60
CA ILE A 37 9.55 2.42 -4.85
C ILE A 37 8.59 1.65 -5.76
N ARG A 38 8.79 0.34 -5.91
CA ARG A 38 7.89 -0.48 -6.74
C ARG A 38 6.48 -0.51 -6.19
N LEU A 39 6.33 -0.67 -4.87
CA LEU A 39 5.02 -0.69 -4.24
C LEU A 39 4.33 0.67 -4.39
N GLU A 40 5.07 1.75 -4.16
CA GLU A 40 4.55 3.11 -4.31
C GLU A 40 4.06 3.37 -5.74
N HIS A 41 4.87 3.01 -6.75
CA HIS A 41 4.47 3.16 -8.15
C HIS A 41 3.23 2.32 -8.49
N TRP A 42 3.17 1.10 -7.98
CA TRP A 42 2.01 0.24 -8.20
C TRP A 42 0.74 0.84 -7.59
N ILE A 43 0.84 1.34 -6.35
CA ILE A 43 -0.28 1.98 -5.67
C ILE A 43 -0.75 3.21 -6.46
N GLN A 44 0.17 4.08 -6.88
CA GLN A 44 -0.15 5.28 -7.64
C GLN A 44 -0.86 4.96 -8.95
N LYS A 45 -0.36 3.96 -9.67
CA LYS A 45 -0.95 3.52 -10.92
C LYS A 45 -2.39 3.02 -10.71
N GLU A 46 -2.59 2.15 -9.71
CA GLU A 46 -3.90 1.60 -9.40
C GLU A 46 -4.89 2.70 -8.99
N LEU A 47 -4.46 3.65 -8.18
CA LEU A 47 -5.30 4.77 -7.76
C LEU A 47 -5.70 5.63 -8.95
N THR A 48 -4.76 5.94 -9.84
CA THR A 48 -5.05 6.72 -11.04
C THR A 48 -6.05 6.01 -11.94
N GLU A 49 -5.88 4.70 -12.14
CA GLU A 49 -6.80 3.89 -12.93
C GLU A 49 -8.23 3.84 -12.34
N LYS A 50 -8.35 4.01 -11.03
CA LYS A 50 -9.64 4.03 -10.33
C LYS A 50 -10.21 5.44 -10.17
N GLY A 51 -9.56 6.45 -10.75
CA GLY A 51 -10.03 7.83 -10.71
C GLY A 51 -9.64 8.61 -9.48
N PHE A 52 -8.73 8.08 -8.64
CA PHE A 52 -8.21 8.77 -7.46
C PHE A 52 -6.90 9.45 -7.82
N GLU A 53 -6.96 10.72 -8.16
CA GLU A 53 -5.79 11.53 -8.45
C GLU A 53 -5.53 12.53 -7.30
N ASN A 54 -4.26 12.90 -7.10
CA ASN A 54 -3.85 13.90 -6.12
C ASN A 54 -4.26 13.55 -4.67
N ILE A 55 -4.20 12.27 -4.32
CA ILE A 55 -4.46 11.83 -2.96
C ILE A 55 -3.32 12.28 -2.04
N VAL A 56 -3.68 12.90 -0.92
CA VAL A 56 -2.76 13.19 0.17
C VAL A 56 -2.87 12.08 1.21
N VAL A 57 -1.77 11.37 1.45
CA VAL A 57 -1.70 10.32 2.47
C VAL A 57 -1.16 10.94 3.75
N GLU A 58 -1.98 10.98 4.78
CA GLU A 58 -1.66 11.59 6.07
C GLU A 58 -0.88 10.65 6.99
N SER A 59 -1.14 9.37 6.88
CA SER A 59 -0.45 8.36 7.69
C SER A 59 -0.43 7.02 6.95
N VAL A 60 0.57 6.20 7.30
CA VAL A 60 0.72 4.84 6.77
C VAL A 60 0.88 3.89 7.95
N LEU A 61 0.02 2.87 8.01
CA LEU A 61 0.15 1.77 8.96
C LEU A 61 0.48 0.51 8.19
N ILE A 62 1.57 -0.16 8.57
CA ILE A 62 2.02 -1.39 7.92
C ILE A 62 1.95 -2.54 8.92
N SER A 63 1.27 -3.61 8.52
CA SER A 63 1.22 -4.89 9.23
C SER A 63 1.81 -5.98 8.34
N SER A 64 2.60 -6.88 8.90
CA SER A 64 3.23 -7.93 8.09
C SER A 64 3.44 -9.21 8.88
N VAL A 65 3.21 -10.35 8.19
CA VAL A 65 3.68 -11.67 8.63
C VAL A 65 4.87 -12.15 7.80
N VAL A 66 5.44 -11.27 6.95
CA VAL A 66 6.57 -11.55 6.08
C VAL A 66 7.67 -10.53 6.34
N PRO A 67 8.49 -10.70 7.40
CA PRO A 67 9.48 -9.70 7.82
C PRO A 67 10.44 -9.20 6.73
N PRO A 68 10.99 -10.05 5.83
CA PRO A 68 11.88 -9.55 4.78
C PRO A 68 11.22 -8.52 3.86
N VAL A 69 9.94 -8.72 3.51
CA VAL A 69 9.19 -7.78 2.67
C VAL A 69 8.92 -6.49 3.44
N LEU A 70 8.53 -6.62 4.72
CA LEU A 70 8.29 -5.47 5.60
C LEU A 70 9.51 -4.55 5.66
N ILE A 71 10.70 -5.12 5.88
CA ILE A 71 11.94 -4.35 5.97
C ILE A 71 12.20 -3.55 4.70
N GLN A 72 12.01 -4.16 3.54
CA GLN A 72 12.24 -3.50 2.25
C GLN A 72 11.25 -2.35 2.01
N ILE A 73 10.01 -2.53 2.39
CA ILE A 73 8.96 -1.52 2.17
C ILE A 73 9.07 -0.39 3.19
N GLN A 74 9.29 -0.72 4.46
CA GLN A 74 9.29 0.24 5.56
C GLN A 74 10.40 1.29 5.43
N LYS A 75 11.53 0.94 4.83
CA LYS A 75 12.70 1.81 4.71
C LYS A 75 12.51 2.99 3.77
N GLY A 76 11.61 2.91 2.82
CA GLY A 76 11.55 3.90 1.76
C GLY A 76 10.15 4.27 1.26
N LEU A 77 9.09 3.78 1.91
CA LEU A 77 7.73 4.12 1.49
C LEU A 77 7.40 5.54 1.93
N THR A 78 7.27 6.42 0.93
CA THR A 78 6.94 7.83 1.15
C THR A 78 5.78 8.24 0.26
N PHE A 79 4.82 8.92 0.85
CA PHE A 79 3.68 9.49 0.12
C PHE A 79 3.52 10.96 0.42
#